data_2edcecffe3077a7dccd8cdf005c971cd
#
_entry.id   2edcecffe3077a7dccd8cdf005c971cd
#
_cell.length_a   1.000
_cell.length_b   1.000
_cell.length_c   1.000
_cell.angle_alpha   90.00
_cell.angle_beta   90.00
_cell.angle_gamma   90.00
#
_symmetry.space_group_name_H-M   'P 1'
#
loop_
_entity.id
_entity.type
_entity.pdbx_description
1 polymer ?
#
loop_
_entity_poly.entity_id
_entity_poly.type
_entity_poly.pdbx_seq_one_letter_code
_entity_poly.pdbx_strand_id
1 'polypeptide(L)'
;MDETAQASRQTSEKRIGDIIVGLVGIGDMGAGIAAAVLRHYPLVANDLRQEAVDKIVAKGARSAASLEALADQCQVAIVVVVTDDQVNQVVGEFLKHPGRLQTIIISSTILPSTVVALEAQARKIGLDIVDAPVSGGAEKAESGIITILVGGEQRAVKKCWSILQAFGKDIFHIGPAGAGSTGKLITNMMSVGTNMLLLEAMQLGDTYGITEDSVTEFLPHTTADSRVIRTWGRYDRMRRSHTLAGTPAMYDIFAKDMKLAAKAAGQRGVTLPIVAAMSSMIKEKAQARDKLLEERGTTGETQRCPVCTLELAYAYRKAGYHPECMPKQ
;
A
#
# COMPACT_ATOMS: atom_id res chain seq x y z
N MET A 1 -37.45 20.73 26.27
CA MET A 1 -36.73 19.49 25.94
C MET A 1 -35.95 19.75 24.68
N ASP A 2 -34.62 19.62 24.78
CA ASP A 2 -33.63 19.44 23.69
C ASP A 2 -32.52 20.51 23.48
N GLU A 3 -32.11 21.20 24.55
CA GLU A 3 -30.86 21.96 24.52
C GLU A 3 -29.66 21.11 24.89
N THR A 4 -29.84 19.93 25.51
CA THR A 4 -28.79 19.02 25.91
C THR A 4 -28.27 18.13 24.78
N ALA A 5 -29.06 17.92 23.73
CA ALA A 5 -28.65 17.14 22.55
C ALA A 5 -27.83 17.94 21.53
N GLN A 6 -27.93 19.27 21.57
CA GLN A 6 -27.15 20.16 20.70
C GLN A 6 -25.74 20.45 21.28
N ALA A 7 -25.57 20.47 22.60
CA ALA A 7 -24.29 20.68 23.27
C ALA A 7 -23.35 19.47 23.16
N SER A 8 -23.89 18.24 23.04
CA SER A 8 -23.08 17.00 22.88
C SER A 8 -22.55 16.78 21.45
N ARG A 9 -23.06 17.48 20.44
CA ARG A 9 -22.55 17.44 19.07
C ARG A 9 -21.40 18.42 18.79
N GLN A 10 -21.19 19.42 19.64
CA GLN A 10 -20.15 20.45 19.45
C GLN A 10 -18.78 20.13 20.05
N THR A 11 -18.60 18.99 20.73
CA THR A 11 -17.34 18.67 21.41
C THR A 11 -16.43 17.66 20.70
N SER A 12 -16.67 17.27 19.45
CA SER A 12 -15.80 16.31 18.72
C SER A 12 -15.41 16.70 17.29
N GLU A 13 -15.83 17.84 16.78
CA GLU A 13 -15.31 18.35 15.50
C GLU A 13 -14.13 19.30 15.74
N LYS A 14 -12.94 18.75 16.08
CA LYS A 14 -11.69 19.44 15.72
C LYS A 14 -11.76 19.68 14.21
N ARG A 15 -11.79 20.96 13.80
CA ARG A 15 -11.82 21.33 12.39
C ARG A 15 -10.71 20.58 11.66
N ILE A 16 -11.02 19.98 10.52
CA ILE A 16 -10.07 19.21 9.68
C ILE A 16 -8.76 20.00 9.44
N GLY A 17 -8.79 21.35 9.49
CA GLY A 17 -7.62 22.22 9.33
C GLY A 17 -6.66 22.33 10.53
N ASP A 18 -6.99 21.78 11.71
CA ASP A 18 -6.15 21.93 12.92
C ASP A 18 -5.12 20.81 13.10
N ILE A 19 -5.24 19.71 12.34
CA ILE A 19 -4.33 18.57 12.39
C ILE A 19 -3.29 18.70 11.28
N ILE A 20 -2.03 18.79 11.66
CA ILE A 20 -0.89 18.71 10.73
C ILE A 20 -0.43 17.26 10.66
N VAL A 21 -0.32 16.72 9.47
CA VAL A 21 0.13 15.36 9.22
C VAL A 21 1.60 15.38 8.81
N GLY A 22 2.41 14.56 9.45
CA GLY A 22 3.78 14.26 9.02
C GLY A 22 3.79 13.04 8.10
N LEU A 23 4.67 13.00 7.10
CA LEU A 23 4.87 11.83 6.28
C LEU A 23 6.37 11.57 6.09
N VAL A 24 6.80 10.36 6.44
CA VAL A 24 8.18 9.89 6.32
C VAL A 24 8.24 8.78 5.27
N GLY A 25 9.11 8.98 4.28
CA GLY A 25 9.27 8.06 3.15
C GLY A 25 8.42 8.48 1.95
N ILE A 26 9.04 9.19 0.99
CA ILE A 26 8.42 9.73 -0.23
C ILE A 26 8.83 8.87 -1.45
N GLY A 27 8.71 7.54 -1.30
CA GLY A 27 8.76 6.61 -2.43
C GLY A 27 7.46 6.66 -3.23
N ASP A 28 7.28 5.76 -4.21
CA ASP A 28 6.08 5.73 -5.07
C ASP A 28 4.78 5.74 -4.26
N MET A 29 4.70 4.87 -3.23
CA MET A 29 3.52 4.81 -2.36
C MET A 29 3.37 6.05 -1.49
N GLY A 30 4.48 6.50 -0.87
CA GLY A 30 4.47 7.68 -0.01
C GLY A 30 4.12 8.95 -0.76
N ALA A 31 4.61 9.12 -1.98
CA ALA A 31 4.26 10.26 -2.84
C ALA A 31 2.76 10.29 -3.18
N GLY A 32 2.16 9.12 -3.49
CA GLY A 32 0.73 9.00 -3.73
C GLY A 32 -0.09 9.33 -2.47
N ILE A 33 0.29 8.77 -1.31
CA ILE A 33 -0.37 9.07 -0.03
C ILE A 33 -0.23 10.57 0.31
N ALA A 34 0.96 11.15 0.15
CA ALA A 34 1.20 12.57 0.40
C ALA A 34 0.29 13.46 -0.45
N ALA A 35 0.19 13.18 -1.75
CA ALA A 35 -0.67 13.93 -2.67
C ALA A 35 -2.16 13.83 -2.29
N ALA A 36 -2.61 12.65 -1.81
CA ALA A 36 -3.96 12.45 -1.33
C ALA A 36 -4.23 13.21 -0.02
N VAL A 37 -3.34 13.09 0.96
CA VAL A 37 -3.46 13.77 2.26
C VAL A 37 -3.44 15.29 2.12
N LEU A 38 -2.59 15.85 1.24
CA LEU A 38 -2.50 17.29 0.98
C LEU A 38 -3.82 17.94 0.54
N ARG A 39 -4.74 17.17 -0.06
CA ARG A 39 -6.07 17.69 -0.42
C ARG A 39 -6.96 18.01 0.78
N HIS A 40 -6.62 17.49 1.95
CA HIS A 40 -7.46 17.53 3.15
C HIS A 40 -6.76 18.10 4.38
N TYR A 41 -5.41 17.96 4.46
CA TYR A 41 -4.61 18.29 5.64
C TYR A 41 -3.32 19.02 5.27
N PRO A 42 -2.85 19.98 6.09
CA PRO A 42 -1.48 20.46 6.01
C PRO A 42 -0.51 19.30 6.22
N LEU A 43 0.51 19.19 5.36
CA LEU A 43 1.49 18.09 5.35
C LEU A 43 2.90 18.60 5.59
N VAL A 44 3.66 17.89 6.41
CA VAL A 44 5.11 18.03 6.60
C VAL A 44 5.79 16.76 6.13
N ALA A 45 6.70 16.85 5.17
CA ALA A 45 7.35 15.72 4.51
C ALA A 45 8.82 15.58 4.95
N ASN A 46 9.27 14.33 5.10
CA ASN A 46 10.67 13.98 5.29
C ASN A 46 11.02 12.70 4.50
N ASP A 47 12.14 12.71 3.80
CA ASP A 47 12.75 11.55 3.12
C ASP A 47 14.27 11.77 3.09
N LEU A 48 15.04 10.72 3.01
CA LEU A 48 16.50 10.79 2.83
C LEU A 48 16.89 11.39 1.48
N ARG A 49 16.01 11.32 0.48
CA ARG A 49 16.20 11.88 -0.86
C ARG A 49 15.53 13.25 -0.96
N GLN A 50 16.33 14.30 -0.97
CA GLN A 50 15.83 15.67 -1.04
C GLN A 50 14.93 15.92 -2.26
N GLU A 51 15.27 15.36 -3.43
CA GLU A 51 14.46 15.47 -4.64
C GLU A 51 13.02 14.94 -4.48
N ALA A 52 12.83 13.89 -3.66
CA ALA A 52 11.50 13.37 -3.38
C ALA A 52 10.70 14.33 -2.50
N VAL A 53 11.35 14.97 -1.53
CA VAL A 53 10.76 16.00 -0.68
C VAL A 53 10.38 17.23 -1.52
N ASP A 54 11.28 17.71 -2.38
CA ASP A 54 11.05 18.89 -3.23
C ASP A 54 9.82 18.74 -4.14
N LYS A 55 9.60 17.54 -4.69
CA LYS A 55 8.42 17.23 -5.51
C LYS A 55 7.10 17.36 -4.74
N ILE A 56 7.08 17.03 -3.46
CA ILE A 56 5.89 17.14 -2.62
C ILE A 56 5.73 18.56 -2.06
N VAL A 57 6.84 19.24 -1.79
CA VAL A 57 6.85 20.68 -1.43
C VAL A 57 6.28 21.51 -2.57
N ALA A 58 6.66 21.21 -3.82
CA ALA A 58 6.07 21.87 -5.00
C ALA A 58 4.53 21.66 -5.13
N LYS A 59 3.99 20.61 -4.49
CA LYS A 59 2.53 20.37 -4.40
C LYS A 59 1.89 21.03 -3.17
N GLY A 60 2.63 21.76 -2.33
CA GLY A 60 2.12 22.51 -1.18
C GLY A 60 2.45 21.93 0.20
N ALA A 61 3.25 20.87 0.31
CA ALA A 61 3.75 20.39 1.58
C ALA A 61 4.84 21.32 2.13
N ARG A 62 5.11 21.22 3.44
CA ARG A 62 6.33 21.75 4.05
C ARG A 62 7.36 20.63 4.18
N SER A 63 8.63 20.96 4.20
CA SER A 63 9.72 20.03 4.52
C SER A 63 10.08 20.08 5.99
N ALA A 64 10.55 18.96 6.56
CA ALA A 64 11.23 18.92 7.84
C ALA A 64 12.67 18.44 7.62
N ALA A 65 13.63 19.15 8.23
CA ALA A 65 15.06 18.84 8.10
C ALA A 65 15.46 17.56 8.85
N SER A 66 14.68 17.14 9.85
CA SER A 66 14.91 15.92 10.63
C SER A 66 13.59 15.32 11.10
N LEU A 67 13.64 14.11 11.67
CA LEU A 67 12.48 13.44 12.26
C LEU A 67 11.99 14.18 13.50
N GLU A 68 12.90 14.75 14.33
CA GLU A 68 12.53 15.57 15.48
C GLU A 68 11.78 16.82 15.00
N ALA A 69 12.32 17.53 13.99
CA ALA A 69 11.67 18.72 13.45
C ALA A 69 10.30 18.42 12.84
N LEU A 70 10.08 17.21 12.34
CA LEU A 70 8.78 16.74 11.88
C LEU A 70 7.86 16.48 13.09
N ALA A 71 8.34 15.78 14.11
CA ALA A 71 7.58 15.47 15.33
C ALA A 71 7.10 16.74 16.06
N ASP A 72 7.90 17.80 16.06
CA ASP A 72 7.55 19.10 16.67
C ASP A 72 6.43 19.84 15.91
N GLN A 73 6.20 19.49 14.65
CA GLN A 73 5.25 20.19 13.79
C GLN A 73 3.91 19.47 13.60
N CYS A 74 3.84 18.16 13.79
CA CYS A 74 2.67 17.37 13.45
C CYS A 74 2.10 16.57 14.62
N GLN A 75 0.79 16.29 14.60
CA GLN A 75 0.10 15.47 15.57
C GLN A 75 0.03 14.01 15.17
N VAL A 76 0.09 13.72 13.89
CA VAL A 76 0.06 12.35 13.34
C VAL A 76 1.18 12.20 12.33
N ALA A 77 1.98 11.15 12.45
CA ALA A 77 3.01 10.80 11.48
C ALA A 77 2.64 9.53 10.72
N ILE A 78 2.70 9.57 9.40
CA ILE A 78 2.55 8.40 8.53
C ILE A 78 3.96 7.95 8.11
N VAL A 79 4.28 6.67 8.33
CA VAL A 79 5.58 6.06 8.01
C VAL A 79 5.41 5.10 6.84
N VAL A 80 6.08 5.37 5.72
CA VAL A 80 5.98 4.61 4.46
C VAL A 80 7.38 4.28 3.94
N VAL A 81 8.10 3.47 4.67
CA VAL A 81 9.46 3.01 4.32
C VAL A 81 9.46 1.53 3.96
N VAL A 82 10.60 0.98 3.51
CA VAL A 82 10.65 -0.31 2.84
C VAL A 82 10.84 -1.49 3.79
N THR A 83 11.62 -1.32 4.88
CA THR A 83 12.07 -2.42 5.75
C THR A 83 11.67 -2.22 7.21
N ASP A 84 11.67 -3.34 7.97
CA ASP A 84 11.50 -3.33 9.43
C ASP A 84 12.55 -2.44 10.11
N ASP A 85 13.81 -2.51 9.68
CA ASP A 85 14.90 -1.73 10.27
C ASP A 85 14.68 -0.23 10.07
N GLN A 86 14.22 0.19 8.89
CA GLN A 86 13.88 1.58 8.63
C GLN A 86 12.70 2.05 9.48
N VAL A 87 11.66 1.22 9.66
CA VAL A 87 10.55 1.53 10.55
C VAL A 87 11.04 1.64 11.99
N ASN A 88 11.85 0.70 12.46
CA ASN A 88 12.44 0.74 13.81
C ASN A 88 13.27 2.01 14.03
N GLN A 89 14.06 2.43 13.04
CA GLN A 89 14.84 3.66 13.11
C GLN A 89 13.93 4.88 13.21
N VAL A 90 12.98 5.05 12.29
CA VAL A 90 12.08 6.21 12.24
C VAL A 90 11.23 6.30 13.50
N VAL A 91 10.56 5.20 13.88
CA VAL A 91 9.71 5.17 15.07
C VAL A 91 10.57 5.30 16.34
N GLY A 92 11.75 4.69 16.37
CA GLY A 92 12.70 4.82 17.48
C GLY A 92 13.10 6.27 17.75
N GLU A 93 13.31 7.10 16.72
CA GLU A 93 13.57 8.54 16.90
C GLU A 93 12.31 9.26 17.42
N PHE A 94 11.12 8.95 16.95
CA PHE A 94 9.88 9.51 17.49
C PHE A 94 9.62 9.10 18.95
N LEU A 95 10.04 7.90 19.35
CA LEU A 95 9.94 7.48 20.77
C LEU A 95 10.91 8.22 21.68
N LYS A 96 12.09 8.61 21.17
CA LYS A 96 13.06 9.44 21.92
C LYS A 96 12.63 10.91 21.98
N HIS A 97 12.07 11.42 20.89
CA HIS A 97 11.60 12.80 20.75
C HIS A 97 10.20 12.83 20.15
N PRO A 98 9.15 12.58 20.96
CA PRO A 98 7.77 12.52 20.45
C PRO A 98 7.21 13.89 20.01
N GLY A 99 7.82 15.00 20.47
CA GLY A 99 7.38 16.35 20.11
C GLY A 99 5.87 16.55 20.37
N ARG A 100 5.13 16.88 19.31
CA ARG A 100 3.66 17.05 19.32
C ARG A 100 2.89 15.81 18.86
N LEU A 101 3.59 14.73 18.51
CA LEU A 101 2.96 13.50 18.01
C LEU A 101 2.02 12.88 19.05
N GLN A 102 0.88 12.46 18.58
CA GLN A 102 -0.14 11.72 19.34
C GLN A 102 -0.35 10.32 18.77
N THR A 103 -0.13 10.15 17.45
CA THR A 103 -0.34 8.87 16.76
C THR A 103 0.69 8.71 15.63
N ILE A 104 1.25 7.51 15.54
CA ILE A 104 2.06 7.07 14.40
C ILE A 104 1.25 6.04 13.61
N ILE A 105 1.10 6.26 12.30
CA ILE A 105 0.48 5.35 11.34
C ILE A 105 1.59 4.66 10.55
N ILE A 106 1.77 3.36 10.74
CA ILE A 106 2.76 2.57 10.00
C ILE A 106 2.08 1.98 8.77
N SER A 107 2.34 2.55 7.59
CA SER A 107 1.81 2.06 6.30
C SER A 107 2.81 1.18 5.54
N SER A 108 3.97 0.92 6.11
CA SER A 108 4.99 0.01 5.59
C SER A 108 4.55 -1.45 5.67
N THR A 109 5.03 -2.29 4.73
CA THR A 109 4.87 -3.75 4.81
C THR A 109 6.02 -4.34 5.60
N ILE A 110 5.77 -4.68 6.87
CA ILE A 110 6.73 -5.17 7.85
C ILE A 110 6.16 -6.35 8.66
N LEU A 111 6.96 -6.93 9.53
CA LEU A 111 6.54 -8.00 10.42
C LEU A 111 5.49 -7.52 11.42
N PRO A 112 4.41 -8.28 11.65
CA PRO A 112 3.46 -8.00 12.73
C PRO A 112 4.12 -7.88 14.11
N SER A 113 5.14 -8.69 14.38
CA SER A 113 5.88 -8.64 15.65
C SER A 113 6.64 -7.33 15.86
N THR A 114 7.13 -6.70 14.79
CA THR A 114 7.76 -5.38 14.85
C THR A 114 6.74 -4.33 15.29
N VAL A 115 5.54 -4.34 14.70
CA VAL A 115 4.47 -3.42 15.10
C VAL A 115 4.10 -3.58 16.56
N VAL A 116 3.88 -4.83 17.02
CA VAL A 116 3.52 -5.14 18.42
C VAL A 116 4.60 -4.64 19.39
N ALA A 117 5.87 -4.84 19.05
CA ALA A 117 6.98 -4.39 19.88
C ALA A 117 7.06 -2.85 19.97
N LEU A 118 6.87 -2.15 18.86
CA LEU A 118 6.88 -0.70 18.80
C LEU A 118 5.66 -0.10 19.52
N GLU A 119 4.48 -0.69 19.37
CA GLU A 119 3.25 -0.27 20.06
C GLU A 119 3.41 -0.38 21.59
N ALA A 120 3.98 -1.48 22.06
CA ALA A 120 4.24 -1.66 23.49
C ALA A 120 5.22 -0.63 24.06
N GLN A 121 6.18 -0.13 23.27
CA GLN A 121 7.09 0.94 23.67
C GLN A 121 6.39 2.31 23.65
N ALA A 122 5.66 2.61 22.59
CA ALA A 122 4.95 3.87 22.40
C ALA A 122 3.89 4.10 23.49
N ARG A 123 3.18 3.06 23.88
CA ARG A 123 2.18 3.08 24.94
C ARG A 123 2.75 3.57 26.29
N LYS A 124 4.01 3.27 26.61
CA LYS A 124 4.65 3.69 27.86
C LYS A 124 4.82 5.22 27.97
N ILE A 125 4.84 5.91 26.84
CA ILE A 125 4.96 7.37 26.76
C ILE A 125 3.67 8.05 26.28
N GLY A 126 2.56 7.31 26.22
CA GLY A 126 1.25 7.84 25.81
C GLY A 126 1.09 8.10 24.30
N LEU A 127 1.98 7.56 23.47
CA LEU A 127 1.92 7.66 22.01
C LEU A 127 1.18 6.46 21.43
N ASP A 128 0.23 6.70 20.54
CA ASP A 128 -0.52 5.64 19.87
C ASP A 128 0.20 5.15 18.60
N ILE A 129 0.19 3.85 18.36
CA ILE A 129 0.62 3.24 17.08
C ILE A 129 -0.56 2.51 16.44
N VAL A 130 -0.74 2.74 15.13
CA VAL A 130 -1.69 2.06 14.26
C VAL A 130 -0.92 1.53 13.05
N ASP A 131 -1.02 0.25 12.77
CA ASP A 131 -0.50 -0.30 11.53
C ASP A 131 -1.60 -0.29 10.45
N ALA A 132 -1.30 0.38 9.36
CA ALA A 132 -2.26 0.65 8.29
C ALA A 132 -1.63 0.45 6.90
N PRO A 133 -1.09 -0.73 6.61
CA PRO A 133 -0.54 -1.02 5.28
C PRO A 133 -1.62 -0.98 4.22
N VAL A 134 -1.19 -0.66 3.00
CA VAL A 134 -2.05 -0.35 1.88
C VAL A 134 -1.97 -1.38 0.75
N SER A 135 -3.05 -1.51 -0.01
CA SER A 135 -3.13 -2.37 -1.19
C SER A 135 -3.84 -1.67 -2.34
N GLY A 136 -3.18 -1.60 -3.51
CA GLY A 136 -3.77 -0.96 -4.69
C GLY A 136 -2.76 -0.30 -5.63
N GLY A 137 -1.56 0.04 -5.14
CA GLY A 137 -0.50 0.73 -5.87
C GLY A 137 -0.58 2.26 -5.81
N ALA A 138 0.48 2.93 -6.26
CA ALA A 138 0.67 4.38 -6.10
C ALA A 138 -0.44 5.22 -6.73
N GLU A 139 -0.94 4.87 -7.90
CA GLU A 139 -2.03 5.58 -8.58
C GLU A 139 -3.32 5.60 -7.76
N LYS A 140 -3.69 4.47 -7.14
CA LYS A 140 -4.85 4.41 -6.24
C LYS A 140 -4.63 5.18 -4.95
N ALA A 141 -3.39 5.22 -4.44
CA ALA A 141 -3.03 6.02 -3.29
C ALA A 141 -3.18 7.52 -3.60
N GLU A 142 -2.63 7.98 -4.72
CA GLU A 142 -2.76 9.36 -5.18
C GLU A 142 -4.22 9.76 -5.44
N SER A 143 -5.03 8.85 -5.98
CA SER A 143 -6.46 9.07 -6.20
C SER A 143 -7.30 9.04 -4.92
N GLY A 144 -6.75 8.64 -3.77
CA GLY A 144 -7.47 8.53 -2.51
C GLY A 144 -8.43 7.33 -2.42
N ILE A 145 -8.21 6.32 -3.24
CA ILE A 145 -9.09 5.13 -3.35
C ILE A 145 -8.39 3.81 -3.04
N ILE A 146 -7.27 3.87 -2.30
CA ILE A 146 -6.54 2.67 -1.94
C ILE A 146 -7.27 1.88 -0.85
N THR A 147 -7.06 0.56 -0.81
CA THR A 147 -7.53 -0.28 0.29
C THR A 147 -6.55 -0.21 1.45
N ILE A 148 -7.04 -0.04 2.68
CA ILE A 148 -6.24 0.02 3.90
C ILE A 148 -6.67 -1.08 4.86
N LEU A 149 -5.71 -1.85 5.36
CA LEU A 149 -5.93 -2.87 6.39
C LEU A 149 -5.38 -2.35 7.71
N VAL A 150 -6.24 -2.13 8.69
CA VAL A 150 -5.89 -1.41 9.91
C VAL A 150 -5.81 -2.36 11.10
N GLY A 151 -4.70 -2.31 11.82
CA GLY A 151 -4.50 -2.91 13.12
C GLY A 151 -4.20 -1.84 14.17
N GLY A 152 -4.68 -2.05 15.39
CA GLY A 152 -4.46 -1.13 16.50
C GLY A 152 -5.60 -1.09 17.50
N GLU A 153 -5.39 -0.46 18.64
CA GLU A 153 -6.47 -0.22 19.59
C GLU A 153 -7.58 0.64 18.97
N GLN A 154 -8.83 0.30 19.20
CA GLN A 154 -9.99 0.99 18.62
C GLN A 154 -9.98 2.50 18.90
N ARG A 155 -9.50 2.92 20.06
CA ARG A 155 -9.34 4.34 20.43
C ARG A 155 -8.33 5.05 19.52
N ALA A 156 -7.18 4.42 19.29
CA ALA A 156 -6.12 4.96 18.42
C ALA A 156 -6.59 5.04 16.96
N VAL A 157 -7.22 3.96 16.48
CA VAL A 157 -7.76 3.89 15.11
C VAL A 157 -8.83 4.98 14.88
N LYS A 158 -9.73 5.19 15.84
CA LYS A 158 -10.75 6.27 15.74
C LYS A 158 -10.13 7.66 15.63
N LYS A 159 -9.02 7.94 16.33
CA LYS A 159 -8.33 9.23 16.27
C LYS A 159 -7.77 9.57 14.89
N CYS A 160 -7.27 8.57 14.16
CA CYS A 160 -6.68 8.77 12.84
C CYS A 160 -7.61 8.39 11.66
N TRP A 161 -8.86 8.00 11.93
CA TRP A 161 -9.79 7.48 10.91
C TRP A 161 -9.99 8.45 9.75
N SER A 162 -10.21 9.73 10.03
CA SER A 162 -10.38 10.77 9.01
C SER A 162 -9.13 10.98 8.15
N ILE A 163 -7.94 10.76 8.74
CA ILE A 163 -6.68 10.81 7.99
C ILE A 163 -6.57 9.60 7.06
N LEU A 164 -6.95 8.40 7.53
CA LEU A 164 -7.00 7.20 6.70
C LEU A 164 -7.98 7.39 5.52
N GLN A 165 -9.13 8.03 5.76
CA GLN A 165 -10.12 8.35 4.73
C GLN A 165 -9.61 9.38 3.69
N ALA A 166 -8.60 10.18 4.02
CA ALA A 166 -8.01 11.12 3.07
C ALA A 166 -7.30 10.42 1.90
N PHE A 167 -6.80 9.19 2.10
CA PHE A 167 -6.11 8.44 1.06
C PHE A 167 -6.67 7.03 0.80
N GLY A 168 -7.64 6.56 1.59
CA GLY A 168 -8.26 5.24 1.47
C GLY A 168 -9.77 5.29 1.28
N LYS A 169 -10.28 4.42 0.40
CA LYS A 169 -11.73 4.23 0.18
C LYS A 169 -12.26 3.06 1.01
N ASP A 170 -11.62 1.90 0.88
CA ASP A 170 -11.99 0.67 1.55
C ASP A 170 -11.06 0.47 2.75
N ILE A 171 -11.54 0.79 3.96
CA ILE A 171 -10.74 0.77 5.18
C ILE A 171 -11.32 -0.28 6.13
N PHE A 172 -10.50 -1.26 6.50
CA PHE A 172 -10.91 -2.38 7.35
C PHE A 172 -10.08 -2.38 8.65
N HIS A 173 -10.72 -2.09 9.78
CA HIS A 173 -10.12 -2.35 11.09
C HIS A 173 -10.29 -3.83 11.42
N ILE A 174 -9.21 -4.60 11.32
CA ILE A 174 -9.25 -6.08 11.32
C ILE A 174 -8.71 -6.70 12.62
N GLY A 175 -8.23 -5.89 13.55
CA GLY A 175 -7.79 -6.41 14.85
C GLY A 175 -6.82 -5.50 15.60
N PRO A 176 -6.16 -6.01 16.65
CA PRO A 176 -5.18 -5.26 17.43
C PRO A 176 -3.92 -4.93 16.63
N ALA A 177 -2.95 -4.25 17.27
CA ALA A 177 -1.66 -3.92 16.65
C ALA A 177 -0.98 -5.14 16.03
N GLY A 178 -0.51 -5.01 14.78
CA GLY A 178 0.03 -6.08 13.95
C GLY A 178 -1.00 -6.82 13.09
N ALA A 179 -2.31 -6.62 13.33
CA ALA A 179 -3.35 -7.25 12.50
C ALA A 179 -3.35 -6.69 11.08
N GLY A 180 -3.20 -5.38 10.90
CA GLY A 180 -3.08 -4.76 9.58
C GLY A 180 -1.90 -5.32 8.78
N SER A 181 -0.73 -5.42 9.41
CA SER A 181 0.47 -6.01 8.82
C SER A 181 0.25 -7.49 8.45
N THR A 182 -0.41 -8.27 9.32
CA THR A 182 -0.79 -9.66 9.02
C THR A 182 -1.72 -9.72 7.80
N GLY A 183 -2.77 -8.90 7.77
CA GLY A 183 -3.70 -8.81 6.64
C GLY A 183 -2.99 -8.43 5.34
N LYS A 184 -1.99 -7.54 5.40
CA LYS A 184 -1.16 -7.19 4.25
C LYS A 184 -0.33 -8.36 3.75
N LEU A 185 0.29 -9.15 4.64
CA LEU A 185 1.03 -10.35 4.25
C LEU A 185 0.10 -11.38 3.59
N ILE A 186 -1.10 -11.62 4.15
CA ILE A 186 -2.12 -12.49 3.55
C ILE A 186 -2.49 -11.99 2.14
N THR A 187 -2.77 -10.69 1.98
CA THR A 187 -3.09 -10.10 0.69
C THR A 187 -1.96 -10.31 -0.33
N ASN A 188 -0.72 -10.10 0.09
CA ASN A 188 0.42 -10.26 -0.79
C ASN A 188 0.71 -11.72 -1.13
N MET A 189 0.55 -12.65 -0.18
CA MET A 189 0.61 -14.09 -0.48
C MET A 189 -0.38 -14.48 -1.59
N MET A 190 -1.62 -14.03 -1.48
CA MET A 190 -2.66 -14.33 -2.48
C MET A 190 -2.38 -13.66 -3.82
N SER A 191 -2.03 -12.39 -3.85
CA SER A 191 -1.83 -11.67 -5.10
C SER A 191 -0.56 -12.10 -5.83
N VAL A 192 0.56 -12.28 -5.12
CA VAL A 192 1.82 -12.77 -5.70
C VAL A 192 1.67 -14.22 -6.11
N GLY A 193 1.09 -15.07 -5.24
CA GLY A 193 0.86 -16.49 -5.53
C GLY A 193 -0.01 -16.69 -6.77
N THR A 194 -1.12 -15.98 -6.87
CA THR A 194 -1.97 -16.01 -8.07
C THR A 194 -1.22 -15.55 -9.31
N ASN A 195 -0.39 -14.51 -9.21
CA ASN A 195 0.40 -14.06 -10.36
C ASN A 195 1.42 -15.11 -10.82
N MET A 196 2.13 -15.74 -9.87
CA MET A 196 3.10 -16.79 -10.17
C MET A 196 2.45 -18.00 -10.84
N LEU A 197 1.31 -18.46 -10.30
CA LEU A 197 0.56 -19.56 -10.87
C LEU A 197 0.00 -19.22 -12.27
N LEU A 198 -0.44 -17.98 -12.46
CA LEU A 198 -0.96 -17.52 -13.73
C LEU A 198 0.14 -17.45 -14.81
N LEU A 199 1.38 -17.10 -14.44
CA LEU A 199 2.52 -17.17 -15.37
C LEU A 199 2.74 -18.60 -15.88
N GLU A 200 2.62 -19.60 -15.01
CA GLU A 200 2.72 -21.01 -15.40
C GLU A 200 1.53 -21.47 -16.25
N ALA A 201 0.32 -21.06 -15.88
CA ALA A 201 -0.88 -21.35 -16.66
C ALA A 201 -0.82 -20.77 -18.08
N MET A 202 -0.31 -19.52 -18.23
CA MET A 202 -0.08 -18.91 -19.55
C MET A 202 0.96 -19.68 -20.35
N GLN A 203 2.06 -20.12 -19.70
CA GLN A 203 3.08 -20.95 -20.36
C GLN A 203 2.50 -22.28 -20.82
N LEU A 204 1.69 -22.95 -20.00
CA LEU A 204 1.00 -24.19 -20.39
C LEU A 204 0.05 -23.93 -21.58
N GLY A 205 -0.77 -22.88 -21.53
CA GLY A 205 -1.68 -22.51 -22.62
C GLY A 205 -0.95 -22.31 -23.94
N ASP A 206 0.17 -21.61 -23.92
CA ASP A 206 1.00 -21.32 -25.09
C ASP A 206 1.46 -22.62 -25.80
N THR A 207 1.81 -23.67 -25.03
CA THR A 207 2.21 -24.98 -25.59
C THR A 207 1.05 -25.68 -26.34
N TYR A 208 -0.19 -25.31 -26.09
CA TYR A 208 -1.40 -25.82 -26.78
C TYR A 208 -2.02 -24.81 -27.74
N GLY A 209 -1.31 -23.69 -28.01
CA GLY A 209 -1.80 -22.65 -28.93
C GLY A 209 -2.92 -21.79 -28.35
N ILE A 210 -3.12 -21.81 -27.01
CA ILE A 210 -4.08 -20.94 -26.30
C ILE A 210 -3.36 -19.64 -25.93
N THR A 211 -3.82 -18.52 -26.50
CA THR A 211 -3.21 -17.22 -26.31
C THR A 211 -3.50 -16.66 -24.91
N GLU A 212 -2.66 -15.73 -24.42
CA GLU A 212 -2.90 -15.01 -23.17
C GLU A 212 -4.26 -14.27 -23.19
N ASP A 213 -4.66 -13.74 -24.33
CA ASP A 213 -5.94 -13.08 -24.53
C ASP A 213 -7.11 -14.03 -24.29
N SER A 214 -7.06 -15.22 -24.88
CA SER A 214 -8.08 -16.25 -24.67
C SER A 214 -8.16 -16.64 -23.18
N VAL A 215 -7.00 -16.85 -22.53
CA VAL A 215 -6.96 -17.20 -21.09
C VAL A 215 -7.58 -16.08 -20.25
N THR A 216 -7.24 -14.82 -20.49
CA THR A 216 -7.80 -13.68 -19.76
C THR A 216 -9.26 -13.42 -20.05
N GLU A 217 -9.76 -13.86 -21.21
CA GLU A 217 -11.18 -13.78 -21.57
C GLU A 217 -12.03 -14.81 -20.80
N PHE A 218 -11.63 -16.09 -20.77
CA PHE A 218 -12.47 -17.11 -20.15
C PHE A 218 -12.29 -17.27 -18.63
N LEU A 219 -11.07 -17.09 -18.07
CA LEU A 219 -10.82 -17.34 -16.66
C LEU A 219 -11.72 -16.53 -15.71
N PRO A 220 -12.06 -15.25 -15.98
CA PRO A 220 -12.97 -14.48 -15.13
C PRO A 220 -14.39 -15.09 -15.02
N HIS A 221 -14.76 -15.98 -15.93
CA HIS A 221 -16.06 -16.66 -15.93
C HIS A 221 -16.02 -18.04 -15.25
N THR A 222 -14.90 -18.40 -14.65
CA THR A 222 -14.66 -19.69 -13.97
C THR A 222 -14.44 -19.49 -12.48
N THR A 223 -14.30 -20.60 -11.75
CA THR A 223 -13.93 -20.58 -10.33
C THR A 223 -12.51 -20.05 -10.05
N ALA A 224 -11.70 -19.86 -11.09
CA ALA A 224 -10.34 -19.30 -11.00
C ALA A 224 -10.31 -17.76 -11.06
N ASP A 225 -11.46 -17.09 -11.10
CA ASP A 225 -11.53 -15.64 -11.17
C ASP A 225 -10.76 -14.96 -10.03
N SER A 226 -10.02 -13.95 -10.37
CA SER A 226 -9.28 -13.13 -9.41
C SER A 226 -9.00 -11.73 -9.96
N ARG A 227 -8.74 -10.77 -9.06
CA ARG A 227 -8.31 -9.43 -9.48
C ARG A 227 -7.01 -9.46 -10.30
N VAL A 228 -6.09 -10.40 -10.02
CA VAL A 228 -4.83 -10.55 -10.76
C VAL A 228 -5.10 -10.89 -12.22
N ILE A 229 -6.03 -11.82 -12.49
CA ILE A 229 -6.45 -12.17 -13.85
C ILE A 229 -7.11 -10.97 -14.53
N ARG A 230 -8.08 -10.35 -13.87
CA ARG A 230 -8.82 -9.20 -14.39
C ARG A 230 -7.93 -7.98 -14.68
N THR A 231 -6.73 -7.95 -14.11
CA THR A 231 -5.73 -6.89 -14.33
C THR A 231 -4.43 -7.44 -14.93
N TRP A 232 -4.51 -8.52 -15.71
CA TRP A 232 -3.34 -9.14 -16.34
C TRP A 232 -2.49 -8.11 -17.08
N GLY A 233 -1.16 -8.26 -17.03
CA GLY A 233 -0.21 -7.29 -17.57
C GLY A 233 0.07 -6.08 -16.67
N ARG A 234 -0.69 -5.87 -15.57
CA ARG A 234 -0.41 -4.77 -14.64
C ARG A 234 0.96 -4.87 -14.00
N TYR A 235 1.37 -6.06 -13.55
CA TYR A 235 2.69 -6.26 -12.95
C TYR A 235 3.82 -6.08 -13.96
N ASP A 236 3.60 -6.41 -15.22
CA ASP A 236 4.57 -6.18 -16.30
C ASP A 236 4.86 -4.69 -16.46
N ARG A 237 3.81 -3.85 -16.45
CA ARG A 237 3.93 -2.39 -16.52
C ARG A 237 4.59 -1.80 -15.27
N MET A 238 4.20 -2.26 -14.09
CA MET A 238 4.79 -1.81 -12.82
C MET A 238 6.29 -2.12 -12.77
N ARG A 239 6.74 -3.29 -13.23
CA ARG A 239 8.17 -3.62 -13.31
C ARG A 239 8.92 -2.63 -14.18
N ARG A 240 8.40 -2.31 -15.37
CA ARG A 240 9.02 -1.33 -16.27
C ARG A 240 9.09 0.06 -15.66
N SER A 241 8.02 0.52 -15.03
CA SER A 241 8.01 1.85 -14.38
C SER A 241 9.02 1.94 -13.23
N HIS A 242 9.15 0.90 -12.41
CA HIS A 242 10.14 0.84 -11.33
C HIS A 242 11.59 0.87 -11.87
N THR A 243 11.87 0.14 -12.94
CA THR A 243 13.19 0.16 -13.60
C THR A 243 13.53 1.57 -14.10
N LEU A 244 12.59 2.24 -14.76
CA LEU A 244 12.77 3.60 -15.28
C LEU A 244 12.94 4.64 -14.15
N ALA A 245 12.27 4.45 -13.02
CA ALA A 245 12.33 5.33 -11.86
C ALA A 245 13.54 5.08 -10.93
N GLY A 246 14.33 4.03 -11.19
CA GLY A 246 15.44 3.64 -10.31
C GLY A 246 14.99 3.20 -8.90
N THR A 247 13.73 2.79 -8.74
CA THR A 247 13.18 2.25 -7.49
C THR A 247 13.48 0.74 -7.38
N PRO A 248 13.39 0.13 -6.18
CA PRO A 248 13.59 -1.31 -6.03
C PRO A 248 12.73 -2.11 -7.00
N ALA A 249 13.32 -3.10 -7.65
CA ALA A 249 12.61 -3.91 -8.61
C ALA A 249 11.39 -4.58 -7.98
N MET A 250 10.28 -4.65 -8.71
CA MET A 250 9.02 -5.19 -8.20
C MET A 250 9.16 -6.62 -7.67
N TYR A 251 9.98 -7.45 -8.33
CA TYR A 251 10.22 -8.83 -7.87
C TYR A 251 11.02 -8.90 -6.56
N ASP A 252 11.88 -7.92 -6.25
CA ASP A 252 12.58 -7.85 -4.96
C ASP A 252 11.61 -7.51 -3.84
N ILE A 253 10.64 -6.60 -4.10
CA ILE A 253 9.55 -6.28 -3.17
C ILE A 253 8.69 -7.52 -2.91
N PHE A 254 8.31 -8.25 -3.95
CA PHE A 254 7.52 -9.48 -3.81
C PHE A 254 8.28 -10.56 -3.05
N ALA A 255 9.56 -10.78 -3.37
CA ALA A 255 10.39 -11.74 -2.66
C ALA A 255 10.58 -11.37 -1.18
N LYS A 256 10.76 -10.08 -0.88
CA LYS A 256 10.80 -9.57 0.49
C LYS A 256 9.49 -9.88 1.23
N ASP A 257 8.35 -9.59 0.64
CA ASP A 257 7.05 -9.78 1.28
C ASP A 257 6.74 -11.27 1.53
N MET A 258 7.13 -12.16 0.62
CA MET A 258 7.02 -13.61 0.83
C MET A 258 7.94 -14.10 1.95
N LYS A 259 9.16 -13.59 2.04
CA LYS A 259 10.07 -13.88 3.17
C LYS A 259 9.51 -13.37 4.49
N LEU A 260 8.90 -12.19 4.53
CA LEU A 260 8.22 -11.66 5.70
C LEU A 260 7.05 -12.56 6.12
N ALA A 261 6.22 -13.03 5.17
CA ALA A 261 5.12 -13.93 5.44
C ALA A 261 5.61 -15.27 6.05
N ALA A 262 6.64 -15.88 5.46
CA ALA A 262 7.24 -17.10 5.99
C ALA A 262 7.83 -16.90 7.41
N LYS A 263 8.52 -15.77 7.63
CA LYS A 263 9.09 -15.42 8.95
C LYS A 263 8.00 -15.18 9.99
N ALA A 264 6.94 -14.45 9.64
CA ALA A 264 5.80 -14.20 10.54
C ALA A 264 5.09 -15.49 10.92
N ALA A 265 4.89 -16.41 9.97
CA ALA A 265 4.31 -17.73 10.22
C ALA A 265 5.20 -18.58 11.14
N GLY A 266 6.51 -18.62 10.89
CA GLY A 266 7.49 -19.33 11.72
C GLY A 266 7.51 -18.85 13.17
N GLN A 267 7.34 -17.56 13.42
CA GLN A 267 7.21 -16.98 14.76
C GLN A 267 5.96 -17.49 15.52
N ARG A 268 4.99 -18.08 14.82
CA ARG A 268 3.76 -18.69 15.36
C ARG A 268 3.72 -20.20 15.22
N GLY A 269 4.85 -20.85 14.87
CA GLY A 269 4.94 -22.30 14.71
C GLY A 269 4.22 -22.84 13.46
N VAL A 270 3.93 -21.98 12.48
CA VAL A 270 3.26 -22.35 11.22
C VAL A 270 4.28 -22.38 10.09
N THR A 271 4.23 -23.40 9.24
CA THR A 271 5.01 -23.50 8.01
C THR A 271 4.15 -23.16 6.79
N LEU A 272 4.75 -22.47 5.82
CA LEU A 272 4.09 -22.05 4.58
C LEU A 272 4.88 -22.60 3.37
N PRO A 273 4.78 -23.91 3.05
CA PRO A 273 5.63 -24.54 2.02
C PRO A 273 5.39 -23.94 0.63
N ILE A 274 4.16 -23.59 0.26
CA ILE A 274 3.85 -22.94 -1.02
C ILE A 274 4.53 -21.58 -1.12
N VAL A 275 4.47 -20.77 -0.06
CA VAL A 275 5.12 -19.45 0.00
C VAL A 275 6.63 -19.57 -0.11
N ALA A 276 7.23 -20.58 0.54
CA ALA A 276 8.66 -20.85 0.46
C ALA A 276 9.09 -21.21 -0.97
N ALA A 277 8.35 -22.10 -1.63
CA ALA A 277 8.59 -22.47 -3.02
C ALA A 277 8.45 -21.26 -3.97
N MET A 278 7.38 -20.48 -3.83
CA MET A 278 7.18 -19.26 -4.63
C MET A 278 8.32 -18.25 -4.43
N SER A 279 8.74 -18.02 -3.18
CA SER A 279 9.79 -17.05 -2.86
C SER A 279 11.09 -17.30 -3.59
N SER A 280 11.45 -18.57 -3.81
CA SER A 280 12.67 -18.95 -4.54
C SER A 280 12.57 -18.71 -6.05
N MET A 281 11.37 -18.74 -6.62
CA MET A 281 11.13 -18.68 -8.07
C MET A 281 10.77 -17.27 -8.58
N ILE A 282 10.38 -16.34 -7.72
CA ILE A 282 9.84 -15.02 -8.12
C ILE A 282 10.74 -14.30 -9.12
N LYS A 283 12.06 -14.23 -8.82
CA LYS A 283 13.01 -13.50 -9.65
C LYS A 283 13.16 -14.14 -11.03
N GLU A 284 13.35 -15.46 -11.06
CA GLU A 284 13.50 -16.22 -12.29
C GLU A 284 12.27 -16.09 -13.20
N LYS A 285 11.07 -16.30 -12.64
CA LYS A 285 9.80 -16.18 -13.38
C LYS A 285 9.58 -14.76 -13.91
N ALA A 286 9.91 -13.74 -13.13
CA ALA A 286 9.80 -12.35 -13.57
C ALA A 286 10.77 -12.03 -14.72
N GLN A 287 12.02 -12.49 -14.63
CA GLN A 287 13.00 -12.30 -15.69
C GLN A 287 12.62 -13.08 -16.98
N ALA A 288 12.13 -14.30 -16.84
CA ALA A 288 11.63 -15.07 -17.98
C ALA A 288 10.44 -14.36 -18.66
N ARG A 289 9.54 -13.77 -17.87
CA ARG A 289 8.44 -12.94 -18.38
C ARG A 289 8.91 -11.70 -19.12
N ASP A 290 9.90 -10.98 -18.59
CA ASP A 290 10.44 -9.78 -19.24
C ASP A 290 11.08 -10.13 -20.59
N LYS A 291 11.86 -11.21 -20.65
CA LYS A 291 12.44 -11.72 -21.89
C LYS A 291 11.37 -12.08 -22.93
N LEU A 292 10.32 -12.80 -22.52
CA LEU A 292 9.20 -13.14 -23.40
C LEU A 292 8.51 -11.90 -23.97
N LEU A 293 8.31 -10.86 -23.17
CA LEU A 293 7.68 -9.60 -23.61
C LEU A 293 8.58 -8.83 -24.57
N GLU A 294 9.90 -8.84 -24.38
CA GLU A 294 10.87 -8.28 -25.33
C GLU A 294 10.85 -9.00 -26.67
N GLU A 295 10.87 -10.34 -26.66
CA GLU A 295 10.80 -11.17 -27.86
C GLU A 295 9.49 -10.94 -28.66
N ARG A 296 8.38 -10.70 -27.97
CA ARG A 296 7.07 -10.42 -28.59
C ARG A 296 6.90 -8.97 -29.04
N GLY A 297 7.84 -8.08 -28.77
CA GLY A 297 7.77 -6.66 -29.14
C GLY A 297 6.59 -5.92 -28.47
N THR A 298 6.06 -6.44 -27.38
CA THR A 298 4.90 -5.88 -26.68
C THR A 298 5.28 -4.72 -25.76
N THR A 299 5.55 -3.55 -26.35
CA THR A 299 5.57 -2.26 -25.66
C THR A 299 4.12 -1.77 -25.53
N GLY A 300 3.35 -2.34 -24.59
CA GLY A 300 1.92 -2.11 -24.55
C GLY A 300 1.54 -0.64 -24.36
N GLU A 301 0.90 -0.05 -25.35
CA GLU A 301 0.07 1.14 -25.18
C GLU A 301 -1.02 0.84 -24.16
N THR A 302 -1.16 1.72 -23.17
CA THR A 302 -2.12 1.55 -22.10
C THR A 302 -3.39 2.33 -22.42
N GLN A 303 -4.51 1.61 -22.58
CA GLN A 303 -5.81 2.24 -22.63
C GLN A 303 -6.26 2.56 -21.19
N ARG A 304 -6.73 3.78 -20.95
CA ARG A 304 -7.18 4.23 -19.63
C ARG A 304 -8.71 4.26 -19.54
N CYS A 305 -9.23 3.92 -18.36
CA CYS A 305 -10.65 4.07 -18.06
C CYS A 305 -11.01 5.57 -18.02
N PRO A 306 -12.01 6.03 -18.78
CA PRO A 306 -12.36 7.45 -18.83
C PRO A 306 -12.97 7.98 -17.52
N VAL A 307 -13.43 7.12 -16.62
CA VAL A 307 -14.04 7.51 -15.35
C VAL A 307 -13.02 7.64 -14.22
N CYS A 308 -12.21 6.58 -14.00
CA CYS A 308 -11.25 6.59 -12.89
C CYS A 308 -9.81 6.86 -13.34
N THR A 309 -9.58 7.11 -14.62
CA THR A 309 -8.27 7.34 -15.26
C THR A 309 -7.22 6.23 -15.07
N LEU A 310 -7.58 5.15 -14.35
CA LEU A 310 -6.72 4.00 -14.15
C LEU A 310 -6.60 3.19 -15.46
N GLU A 311 -5.45 2.53 -15.62
CA GLU A 311 -5.21 1.69 -16.79
C GLU A 311 -6.21 0.53 -16.87
N LEU A 312 -6.74 0.31 -18.08
CA LEU A 312 -7.58 -0.82 -18.38
C LEU A 312 -6.73 -2.07 -18.57
N ALA A 313 -7.04 -3.08 -17.79
CA ALA A 313 -6.53 -4.42 -18.03
C ALA A 313 -7.05 -4.98 -19.36
N TYR A 314 -6.36 -5.96 -19.89
CA TYR A 314 -6.69 -6.62 -21.14
C TYR A 314 -8.18 -7.00 -21.24
N ALA A 315 -8.71 -7.64 -20.20
CA ALA A 315 -10.11 -8.06 -20.13
C ALA A 315 -11.14 -6.92 -20.25
N TYR A 316 -10.73 -5.66 -20.01
CA TYR A 316 -11.64 -4.50 -20.04
C TYR A 316 -11.36 -3.51 -21.17
N ARG A 317 -10.31 -3.74 -21.98
CA ARG A 317 -9.99 -2.86 -23.12
C ARG A 317 -11.12 -2.82 -24.13
N LYS A 318 -11.77 -3.97 -24.39
CA LYS A 318 -12.91 -4.09 -25.30
C LYS A 318 -14.15 -3.33 -24.78
N ALA A 319 -14.36 -3.31 -23.47
CA ALA A 319 -15.43 -2.57 -22.81
C ALA A 319 -15.13 -1.08 -22.62
N GLY A 320 -13.85 -0.67 -22.63
CA GLY A 320 -13.41 0.71 -22.43
C GLY A 320 -13.50 1.23 -21.00
N TYR A 321 -13.98 0.43 -20.03
CA TYR A 321 -14.20 0.81 -18.63
C TYR A 321 -13.76 -0.31 -17.69
N HIS A 322 -13.38 0.06 -16.44
CA HIS A 322 -13.34 -0.92 -15.37
C HIS A 322 -14.77 -1.33 -14.99
N PRO A 323 -15.01 -2.56 -14.49
CA PRO A 323 -16.36 -3.02 -14.10
C PRO A 323 -17.05 -2.10 -13.11
N GLU A 324 -16.28 -1.56 -12.16
CA GLU A 324 -16.76 -0.61 -11.14
C GLU A 324 -17.11 0.78 -11.71
N CYS A 325 -16.67 1.06 -12.94
CA CYS A 325 -16.84 2.33 -13.64
C CYS A 325 -17.79 2.23 -14.83
N MET A 326 -18.34 1.05 -15.11
CA MET A 326 -19.32 0.89 -16.19
C MET A 326 -20.57 1.75 -15.92
N PRO A 327 -21.09 2.46 -16.93
CA PRO A 327 -22.40 3.14 -16.80
C PRO A 327 -23.45 2.10 -16.35
N LYS A 328 -24.18 2.41 -15.30
CA LYS A 328 -25.34 1.57 -14.93
C LYS A 328 -26.34 1.67 -16.09
N GLN A 329 -26.65 0.53 -16.70
CA GLN A 329 -27.72 0.42 -17.69
C GLN A 329 -29.07 0.68 -17.04
#